data_4c80639941fb74f66fa49919abb1fa84
#
_entry.id   4c80639941fb74f66fa49919abb1fa84
#
_cell.length_a   1.000
_cell.length_b   1.000
_cell.length_c   1.000
_cell.angle_alpha   90.00
_cell.angle_beta   90.00
_cell.angle_gamma   90.00
#
_symmetry.space_group_name_H-M   'P 1'
#
loop_
_entity.id
_entity.type
_entity.pdbx_description
1 polymer ?
#
loop_
_entity_poly.entity_id
_entity_poly.type
_entity_poly.pdbx_seq_one_letter_code
_entity_poly.pdbx_strand_id
1 'polypeptide(L)'
;HILCYYPDDCEALARHTAVMDKRRYDAVYQSCKELEEICPQFKTEEALEFAKDSGTLYKAHVMRVLWQYGLSDGMYNTVYRSLFGLRPVRGKILHTPVYETVDTILNLIQECRGVAVLAHPSVYHSMPLARELIAAGRLDGGEIDHPRNTEEDKAELEQLAAEYGLIGPGGT
;
A
#
# COMPACT_ATOMS: atom_id res chain seq x y z
N HIS A 1 3.04 -5.47 0.24
CA HIS A 1 3.91 -4.39 0.71
C HIS A 1 5.16 -4.99 1.34
N ILE A 2 6.31 -4.29 1.23
CA ILE A 2 7.55 -4.63 1.92
C ILE A 2 7.94 -3.42 2.75
N LEU A 3 8.22 -3.65 4.03
CA LEU A 3 8.70 -2.64 4.97
C LEU A 3 10.23 -2.72 5.00
N CYS A 4 10.87 -1.57 5.16
CA CYS A 4 12.29 -1.46 5.37
C CYS A 4 12.52 -0.82 6.74
N TYR A 5 13.17 -1.55 7.64
CA TYR A 5 13.54 -1.03 8.96
C TYR A 5 15.04 -0.73 9.01
N TYR A 6 15.42 0.30 9.76
CA TYR A 6 16.80 0.68 10.07
C TYR A 6 17.76 0.74 8.88
N PRO A 7 17.37 1.37 7.73
CA PRO A 7 18.29 1.51 6.62
C PRO A 7 19.45 2.44 6.99
N ASP A 8 20.66 2.11 6.54
CA ASP A 8 21.81 2.99 6.69
C ASP A 8 21.78 4.13 5.67
N ASP A 9 21.27 3.89 4.45
CA ASP A 9 21.10 4.89 3.39
C ASP A 9 19.64 5.29 3.23
N CYS A 10 19.18 6.23 4.05
CA CYS A 10 17.85 6.80 3.96
C CYS A 10 17.63 7.63 2.67
N GLU A 11 18.68 8.19 2.07
CA GLU A 11 18.55 9.01 0.87
C GLU A 11 18.21 8.18 -0.36
N ALA A 12 18.78 6.99 -0.50
CA ALA A 12 18.46 6.07 -1.59
C ALA A 12 16.98 5.66 -1.54
N LEU A 13 16.46 5.32 -0.34
CA LEU A 13 15.04 5.03 -0.13
C LEU A 13 14.17 6.25 -0.41
N ALA A 14 14.56 7.44 0.05
CA ALA A 14 13.82 8.67 -0.18
C ALA A 14 13.69 8.99 -1.70
N ARG A 15 14.76 8.79 -2.46
CA ARG A 15 14.70 8.96 -3.93
C ARG A 15 13.73 7.97 -4.57
N HIS A 16 13.72 6.73 -4.12
CA HIS A 16 12.79 5.71 -4.62
C HIS A 16 11.33 6.03 -4.26
N THR A 17 11.08 6.36 -2.99
CA THR A 17 9.72 6.69 -2.52
C THR A 17 9.17 7.93 -3.22
N ALA A 18 9.99 8.95 -3.49
CA ALA A 18 9.58 10.13 -4.25
C ALA A 18 9.05 9.78 -5.67
N VAL A 19 9.70 8.82 -6.36
CA VAL A 19 9.21 8.33 -7.66
C VAL A 19 7.86 7.64 -7.51
N MET A 20 7.70 6.81 -6.48
CA MET A 20 6.45 6.10 -6.22
C MET A 20 5.32 7.05 -5.78
N ASP A 21 5.64 8.07 -5.01
CA ASP A 21 4.69 9.11 -4.60
C ASP A 21 4.20 9.90 -5.80
N LYS A 22 5.09 10.26 -6.72
CA LYS A 22 4.69 10.90 -7.97
C LYS A 22 3.78 9.99 -8.82
N ARG A 23 4.13 8.73 -9.01
CA ARG A 23 3.29 7.78 -9.77
C ARG A 23 1.90 7.61 -9.12
N ARG A 24 1.85 7.59 -7.78
CA ARG A 24 0.60 7.54 -7.03
C ARG A 24 -0.22 8.80 -7.19
N TYR A 25 0.43 9.95 -7.09
CA TYR A 25 -0.18 11.25 -7.33
C TYR A 25 -0.82 11.30 -8.72
N ASP A 26 -0.07 10.98 -9.76
CA ASP A 26 -0.54 11.03 -11.16
C ASP A 26 -1.77 10.12 -11.35
N ALA A 27 -1.75 8.90 -10.81
CA ALA A 27 -2.86 7.96 -10.91
C ALA A 27 -4.13 8.46 -10.20
N VAL A 28 -4.00 9.03 -8.99
CA VAL A 28 -5.17 9.54 -8.27
C VAL A 28 -5.65 10.89 -8.83
N TYR A 29 -4.73 11.73 -9.32
CA TYR A 29 -5.08 12.97 -9.99
C TYR A 29 -5.92 12.72 -11.25
N GLN A 30 -5.54 11.71 -12.06
CA GLN A 30 -6.35 11.28 -13.19
C GLN A 30 -7.75 10.84 -12.75
N SER A 31 -7.84 10.08 -11.66
CA SER A 31 -9.14 9.69 -11.08
C SER A 31 -9.97 10.92 -10.65
N CYS A 32 -9.33 11.96 -10.10
CA CYS A 32 -10.03 13.19 -9.73
C CYS A 32 -10.62 13.89 -10.95
N LYS A 33 -9.87 13.97 -12.06
CA LYS A 33 -10.36 14.61 -13.29
C LYS A 33 -11.56 13.86 -13.88
N GLU A 34 -11.52 12.53 -13.92
CA GLU A 34 -12.66 11.73 -14.36
C GLU A 34 -13.87 11.86 -13.39
N LEU A 35 -13.59 12.01 -12.08
CA LEU A 35 -14.66 12.22 -11.11
C LEU A 35 -15.34 13.58 -11.28
N GLU A 36 -14.62 14.65 -11.61
CA GLU A 36 -15.21 15.97 -11.92
C GLU A 36 -16.19 15.92 -13.09
N GLU A 37 -15.92 15.07 -14.10
CA GLU A 37 -16.79 14.92 -15.26
C GLU A 37 -18.14 14.27 -14.91
N ILE A 38 -18.13 13.29 -13.97
CA ILE A 38 -19.32 12.52 -13.59
C ILE A 38 -20.00 13.03 -12.32
N CYS A 39 -19.32 13.89 -11.55
CA CYS A 39 -19.81 14.47 -10.29
C CYS A 39 -19.41 15.95 -10.20
N PRO A 40 -20.19 16.88 -10.77
CA PRO A 40 -19.85 18.31 -10.82
C PRO A 40 -19.66 18.99 -9.45
N GLN A 41 -20.17 18.37 -8.39
CA GLN A 41 -20.01 18.85 -7.01
C GLN A 41 -18.60 18.59 -6.46
N PHE A 42 -17.91 17.55 -6.96
CA PHE A 42 -16.53 17.25 -6.58
C PHE A 42 -15.58 18.24 -7.26
N LYS A 43 -14.59 18.72 -6.52
CA LYS A 43 -13.51 19.57 -7.05
C LYS A 43 -12.16 18.97 -6.69
N THR A 44 -11.31 18.79 -7.69
CA THR A 44 -9.95 18.26 -7.53
C THR A 44 -9.15 19.12 -6.55
N GLU A 45 -9.30 20.44 -6.59
CA GLU A 45 -8.59 21.39 -5.74
C GLU A 45 -8.85 21.14 -4.25
N GLU A 46 -10.06 20.71 -3.86
CA GLU A 46 -10.37 20.39 -2.47
C GLU A 46 -9.67 19.09 -2.01
N ALA A 47 -9.55 18.10 -2.89
CA ALA A 47 -8.78 16.90 -2.60
C ALA A 47 -7.28 17.21 -2.48
N LEU A 48 -6.76 18.15 -3.29
CA LEU A 48 -5.38 18.61 -3.21
C LEU A 48 -5.13 19.40 -1.91
N GLU A 49 -6.09 20.21 -1.45
CA GLU A 49 -5.96 20.91 -0.17
C GLU A 49 -5.86 19.93 1.01
N PHE A 50 -6.62 18.83 0.99
CA PHE A 50 -6.45 17.76 1.98
C PHE A 50 -5.14 17.00 1.86
N ALA A 51 -4.51 17.00 0.70
CA ALA A 51 -3.28 16.27 0.42
C ALA A 51 -2.01 17.09 0.71
N LYS A 52 -2.10 18.40 0.96
CA LYS A 52 -0.97 19.32 1.01
C LYS A 52 0.17 18.92 1.96
N ASP A 53 -0.19 18.31 3.09
CA ASP A 53 0.78 17.91 4.12
C ASP A 53 1.13 16.41 4.08
N SER A 54 0.64 15.65 3.09
CA SER A 54 0.79 14.19 3.03
C SER A 54 1.83 13.70 2.03
N GLY A 55 2.56 14.60 1.36
CA GLY A 55 3.58 14.29 0.36
C GLY A 55 3.04 13.74 -0.97
N THR A 56 1.82 13.19 -1.01
CA THR A 56 1.17 12.71 -2.24
C THR A 56 -0.36 12.72 -2.12
N LEU A 57 -1.04 12.55 -3.26
CA LEU A 57 -2.49 12.47 -3.32
C LEU A 57 -2.96 11.02 -3.15
N TYR A 58 -3.82 10.77 -2.16
CA TYR A 58 -4.43 9.47 -1.88
C TYR A 58 -5.92 9.44 -2.22
N LYS A 59 -6.45 8.28 -2.54
CA LYS A 59 -7.90 8.04 -2.71
C LYS A 59 -8.71 8.46 -1.47
N ALA A 60 -8.11 8.39 -0.28
CA ALA A 60 -8.72 8.86 0.96
C ALA A 60 -9.05 10.37 0.92
N HIS A 61 -8.20 11.19 0.30
CA HIS A 61 -8.47 12.63 0.15
C HIS A 61 -9.68 12.87 -0.75
N VAL A 62 -9.81 12.11 -1.84
CA VAL A 62 -11.00 12.14 -2.72
C VAL A 62 -12.26 11.75 -1.95
N MET A 63 -12.20 10.65 -1.20
CA MET A 63 -13.34 10.19 -0.39
C MET A 63 -13.74 11.18 0.69
N ARG A 64 -12.76 11.91 1.27
CA ARG A 64 -13.03 12.96 2.26
C ARG A 64 -13.86 14.09 1.68
N VAL A 65 -13.55 14.54 0.45
CA VAL A 65 -14.36 15.55 -0.26
C VAL A 65 -15.77 15.02 -0.50
N LEU A 66 -15.90 13.79 -1.04
CA LEU A 66 -17.23 13.19 -1.28
C LEU A 66 -18.06 13.06 0.01
N TRP A 67 -17.42 12.70 1.12
CA TRP A 67 -18.08 12.61 2.42
C TRP A 67 -18.56 13.96 2.93
N GLN A 68 -17.77 15.02 2.78
CA GLN A 68 -18.18 16.38 3.17
C GLN A 68 -19.42 16.87 2.43
N TYR A 69 -19.58 16.47 1.17
CA TYR A 69 -20.77 16.78 0.36
C TYR A 69 -21.94 15.80 0.55
N GLY A 70 -21.83 14.85 1.50
CA GLY A 70 -22.86 13.83 1.72
C GLY A 70 -23.01 12.84 0.55
N LEU A 71 -22.03 12.78 -0.35
CA LEU A 71 -22.00 11.88 -1.52
C LEU A 71 -21.41 10.50 -1.19
N SER A 72 -20.92 10.33 0.02
CA SER A 72 -20.43 9.06 0.54
C SER A 72 -20.79 8.93 2.03
N ASP A 73 -21.12 7.73 2.45
CA ASP A 73 -21.44 7.36 3.83
C ASP A 73 -20.19 6.91 4.64
N GLY A 74 -18.99 7.10 4.08
CA GLY A 74 -17.70 6.79 4.74
C GLY A 74 -16.55 6.68 3.77
N MET A 75 -15.36 6.32 4.33
CA MET A 75 -14.09 6.34 3.59
C MET A 75 -13.84 5.11 2.72
N TYR A 76 -14.36 3.91 3.11
CA TYR A 76 -14.03 2.62 2.47
C TYR A 76 -15.26 1.73 2.23
N ASN A 77 -16.39 2.34 1.97
CA ASN A 77 -17.69 1.69 1.81
C ASN A 77 -18.05 1.40 0.35
N THR A 78 -19.35 1.36 0.05
CA THR A 78 -19.91 1.06 -1.28
C THR A 78 -19.44 2.07 -2.34
N VAL A 79 -19.44 3.38 -2.01
CA VAL A 79 -18.98 4.43 -2.95
C VAL A 79 -17.50 4.25 -3.26
N TYR A 80 -16.66 4.05 -2.25
CA TYR A 80 -15.24 3.75 -2.47
C TYR A 80 -15.04 2.55 -3.39
N ARG A 81 -15.76 1.45 -3.15
CA ARG A 81 -15.65 0.25 -3.98
C ARG A 81 -16.10 0.49 -5.41
N SER A 82 -17.17 1.26 -5.61
CA SER A 82 -17.66 1.57 -6.95
C SER A 82 -16.71 2.45 -7.76
N LEU A 83 -15.96 3.34 -7.09
CA LEU A 83 -15.00 4.24 -7.73
C LEU A 83 -13.60 3.62 -7.86
N PHE A 84 -13.11 2.98 -6.81
CA PHE A 84 -11.73 2.57 -6.63
C PHE A 84 -11.51 1.09 -6.34
N GLY A 85 -12.58 0.28 -6.29
CA GLY A 85 -12.46 -1.15 -6.04
C GLY A 85 -11.57 -1.84 -7.06
N LEU A 86 -10.79 -2.84 -6.63
CA LEU A 86 -9.99 -3.65 -7.53
C LEU A 86 -10.70 -4.96 -7.90
N ARG A 87 -11.43 -5.54 -6.96
CA ARG A 87 -12.15 -6.82 -7.08
C ARG A 87 -13.46 -6.77 -6.29
N PRO A 88 -14.48 -7.55 -6.62
CA PRO A 88 -14.61 -8.40 -7.81
C PRO A 88 -14.80 -7.62 -9.11
N VAL A 89 -15.22 -6.35 -9.02
CA VAL A 89 -15.43 -5.46 -10.17
C VAL A 89 -14.48 -4.27 -10.04
N ARG A 90 -13.81 -3.96 -11.15
CA ARG A 90 -12.93 -2.78 -11.20
C ARG A 90 -13.74 -1.50 -11.03
N GLY A 91 -13.29 -0.62 -10.13
CA GLY A 91 -13.89 0.70 -9.90
C GLY A 91 -13.83 1.58 -11.15
N LYS A 92 -14.86 2.42 -11.31
CA LYS A 92 -15.10 3.21 -12.53
C LYS A 92 -13.95 4.14 -12.90
N ILE A 93 -13.30 4.72 -11.90
CA ILE A 93 -12.22 5.71 -12.07
C ILE A 93 -10.91 5.21 -11.43
N LEU A 94 -10.73 3.90 -11.33
CA LEU A 94 -9.54 3.33 -10.73
C LEU A 94 -8.35 3.42 -11.69
N HIS A 95 -7.40 4.30 -11.38
CA HIS A 95 -6.05 4.27 -11.91
C HIS A 95 -5.10 3.69 -10.86
N THR A 96 -4.17 2.84 -11.30
CA THR A 96 -3.17 2.22 -10.43
C THR A 96 -1.79 2.66 -10.88
N PRO A 97 -0.91 3.10 -9.95
CA PRO A 97 0.47 3.38 -10.30
C PRO A 97 1.18 2.12 -10.79
N VAL A 98 2.19 2.28 -11.62
CA VAL A 98 3.11 1.20 -11.96
C VAL A 98 4.04 1.00 -10.76
N TYR A 99 3.98 -0.18 -10.16
CA TYR A 99 4.84 -0.57 -9.04
C TYR A 99 6.14 -1.20 -9.54
N GLU A 100 7.19 -1.08 -8.75
CA GLU A 100 8.43 -1.82 -8.98
C GLU A 100 8.24 -3.32 -8.71
N THR A 101 9.15 -4.13 -9.22
CA THR A 101 9.15 -5.56 -8.92
C THR A 101 9.59 -5.81 -7.49
N VAL A 102 9.21 -6.96 -6.93
CA VAL A 102 9.64 -7.38 -5.60
C VAL A 102 11.17 -7.43 -5.51
N ASP A 103 11.82 -7.98 -6.53
CA ASP A 103 13.29 -8.07 -6.59
C ASP A 103 13.96 -6.70 -6.58
N THR A 104 13.43 -5.73 -7.34
CA THR A 104 13.94 -4.35 -7.33
C THR A 104 13.91 -3.76 -5.92
N ILE A 105 12.80 -3.96 -5.20
CA ILE A 105 12.64 -3.42 -3.84
C ILE A 105 13.56 -4.14 -2.85
N LEU A 106 13.63 -5.47 -2.90
CA LEU A 106 14.49 -6.23 -2.00
C LEU A 106 15.98 -5.93 -2.22
N ASN A 107 16.40 -5.74 -3.49
CA ASN A 107 17.76 -5.34 -3.79
C ASN A 107 18.07 -3.93 -3.24
N LEU A 108 17.15 -2.98 -3.40
CA LEU A 108 17.30 -1.64 -2.83
C LEU A 108 17.42 -1.68 -1.30
N ILE A 109 16.58 -2.47 -0.61
CA ILE A 109 16.65 -2.62 0.85
C ILE A 109 18.01 -3.23 1.27
N GLN A 110 18.47 -4.24 0.55
CA GLN A 110 19.78 -4.86 0.79
C GLN A 110 20.94 -3.89 0.57
N GLU A 111 20.91 -3.10 -0.51
CA GLU A 111 21.92 -2.06 -0.80
C GLU A 111 21.94 -0.99 0.30
N CYS A 112 20.77 -0.62 0.84
CA CYS A 112 20.65 0.28 1.98
C CYS A 112 20.97 -0.37 3.33
N ARG A 113 21.29 -1.66 3.37
CA ARG A 113 21.50 -2.46 4.59
C ARG A 113 20.32 -2.40 5.56
N GLY A 114 19.12 -2.26 5.03
CA GLY A 114 17.89 -2.28 5.78
C GLY A 114 17.38 -3.70 6.03
N VAL A 115 16.47 -3.82 6.99
CA VAL A 115 15.77 -5.06 7.34
C VAL A 115 14.49 -5.16 6.53
N ALA A 116 14.34 -6.20 5.72
CA ALA A 116 13.19 -6.41 4.83
C ALA A 116 12.09 -7.25 5.50
N VAL A 117 10.90 -6.67 5.68
CA VAL A 117 9.76 -7.36 6.31
C VAL A 117 8.55 -7.34 5.37
N LEU A 118 7.95 -8.50 5.12
CA LEU A 118 6.71 -8.58 4.34
C LEU A 118 5.52 -8.17 5.21
N ALA A 119 4.81 -7.12 4.79
CA ALA A 119 3.66 -6.59 5.52
C ALA A 119 2.38 -7.39 5.20
N HIS A 120 1.58 -7.67 6.23
CA HIS A 120 0.19 -8.19 6.19
C HIS A 120 -0.10 -9.12 4.98
N PRO A 121 0.56 -10.27 4.87
CA PRO A 121 0.51 -11.12 3.67
C PRO A 121 -0.88 -11.64 3.31
N SER A 122 -1.78 -11.82 4.27
CA SER A 122 -3.17 -12.24 4.03
C SER A 122 -3.94 -11.24 3.17
N VAL A 123 -3.70 -9.94 3.32
CA VAL A 123 -4.43 -8.87 2.61
C VAL A 123 -4.34 -9.02 1.09
N TYR A 124 -3.22 -9.49 0.59
CA TYR A 124 -2.95 -9.63 -0.84
C TYR A 124 -2.75 -11.10 -1.27
N HIS A 125 -3.08 -12.06 -0.40
CA HIS A 125 -2.87 -13.49 -0.64
C HIS A 125 -1.42 -13.79 -1.03
N SER A 126 -0.47 -13.19 -0.33
CA SER A 126 0.97 -13.26 -0.64
C SER A 126 1.75 -14.28 0.19
N MET A 127 1.08 -15.17 0.92
CA MET A 127 1.74 -16.26 1.65
C MET A 127 2.60 -17.17 0.76
N PRO A 128 2.19 -17.56 -0.47
CA PRO A 128 3.06 -18.30 -1.36
C PRO A 128 4.38 -17.57 -1.68
N LEU A 129 4.30 -16.26 -1.92
CA LEU A 129 5.48 -15.40 -2.11
C LEU A 129 6.32 -15.28 -0.84
N ALA A 130 5.68 -15.19 0.34
CA ALA A 130 6.39 -15.16 1.62
C ALA A 130 7.26 -16.40 1.79
N ARG A 131 6.72 -17.61 1.57
CA ARG A 131 7.47 -18.88 1.66
C ARG A 131 8.68 -18.89 0.72
N GLU A 132 8.48 -18.50 -0.53
CA GLU A 132 9.54 -18.44 -1.54
C GLU A 132 10.67 -17.51 -1.12
N LEU A 133 10.34 -16.28 -0.73
CA LEU A 133 11.32 -15.26 -0.36
C LEU A 133 12.04 -15.60 0.94
N ILE A 134 11.35 -16.19 1.93
CA ILE A 134 11.92 -16.63 3.18
C ILE A 134 12.90 -17.78 2.93
N ALA A 135 12.47 -18.81 2.19
CA ALA A 135 13.35 -19.94 1.85
C ALA A 135 14.60 -19.52 1.04
N ALA A 136 14.48 -18.45 0.24
CA ALA A 136 15.59 -17.86 -0.49
C ALA A 136 16.47 -16.91 0.35
N GLY A 137 16.14 -16.68 1.64
CA GLY A 137 16.86 -15.74 2.50
C GLY A 137 16.75 -14.29 2.06
N ARG A 138 15.65 -13.91 1.41
CA ARG A 138 15.40 -12.56 0.87
C ARG A 138 14.58 -11.68 1.80
N LEU A 139 13.96 -12.24 2.84
CA LEU A 139 13.22 -11.54 3.87
C LEU A 139 13.83 -11.80 5.24
N ASP A 140 13.92 -10.78 6.04
CA ASP A 140 14.35 -10.84 7.44
C ASP A 140 13.17 -11.06 8.38
N GLY A 141 11.92 -10.86 7.90
CA GLY A 141 10.73 -11.03 8.72
C GLY A 141 9.42 -10.98 7.96
N GLY A 142 8.34 -11.27 8.69
CA GLY A 142 6.97 -11.13 8.25
C GLY A 142 6.11 -10.51 9.35
N GLU A 143 5.19 -9.63 8.98
CA GLU A 143 4.25 -9.01 9.91
C GLU A 143 3.22 -10.06 10.34
N ILE A 144 3.43 -10.66 11.52
CA ILE A 144 2.61 -11.75 12.07
C ILE A 144 1.32 -11.17 12.65
N ASP A 145 1.47 -10.25 13.61
CA ASP A 145 0.35 -9.72 14.37
C ASP A 145 -0.24 -8.48 13.67
N HIS A 146 -1.10 -8.73 12.69
CA HIS A 146 -1.82 -7.69 11.96
C HIS A 146 -3.33 -8.00 11.96
N PRO A 147 -4.23 -7.00 12.18
CA PRO A 147 -5.69 -7.23 12.30
C PRO A 147 -6.35 -7.88 11.08
N ARG A 148 -5.71 -7.81 9.92
CA ARG A 148 -6.21 -8.38 8.66
C ARG A 148 -5.55 -9.68 8.26
N ASN A 149 -4.61 -10.19 9.04
CA ASN A 149 -4.09 -11.53 8.84
C ASN A 149 -5.07 -12.56 9.38
N THR A 150 -5.22 -13.67 8.65
CA THR A 150 -5.98 -14.81 9.15
C THR A 150 -5.19 -15.54 10.22
N GLU A 151 -5.87 -16.26 11.11
CA GLU A 151 -5.21 -17.05 12.14
C GLU A 151 -4.32 -18.16 11.54
N GLU A 152 -4.71 -18.71 10.38
CA GLU A 152 -3.93 -19.70 9.64
C GLU A 152 -2.62 -19.09 9.14
N ASP A 153 -2.68 -17.91 8.51
CA ASP A 153 -1.48 -17.22 8.00
C ASP A 153 -0.57 -16.75 9.15
N LYS A 154 -1.13 -16.32 10.30
CA LYS A 154 -0.35 -16.00 11.50
C LYS A 154 0.42 -17.22 12.01
N ALA A 155 -0.28 -18.35 12.21
CA ALA A 155 0.35 -19.58 12.68
C ALA A 155 1.45 -20.07 11.73
N GLU A 156 1.24 -19.96 10.42
CA GLU A 156 2.25 -20.30 9.43
C GLU A 156 3.46 -19.36 9.49
N LEU A 157 3.24 -18.04 9.62
CA LEU A 157 4.33 -17.07 9.78
C LEU A 157 5.13 -17.29 11.06
N GLU A 158 4.48 -17.64 12.18
CA GLU A 158 5.14 -18.02 13.42
C GLU A 158 6.03 -19.25 13.25
N GLN A 159 5.54 -20.27 12.54
CA GLN A 159 6.31 -21.46 12.22
C GLN A 159 7.53 -21.11 11.36
N LEU A 160 7.36 -20.34 10.28
CA LEU A 160 8.44 -19.89 9.41
C LEU A 160 9.45 -19.02 10.19
N ALA A 161 8.97 -18.14 11.06
CA ALA A 161 9.84 -17.31 11.89
C ALA A 161 10.72 -18.16 12.83
N ALA A 162 10.14 -19.19 13.45
CA ALA A 162 10.88 -20.12 14.30
C ALA A 162 11.90 -20.96 13.50
N GLU A 163 11.52 -21.44 12.31
CA GLU A 163 12.36 -22.28 11.46
C GLU A 163 13.57 -21.51 10.87
N TYR A 164 13.33 -20.28 10.40
CA TYR A 164 14.34 -19.47 9.69
C TYR A 164 14.95 -18.35 10.54
N GLY A 165 14.56 -18.23 11.81
CA GLY A 165 15.07 -17.18 12.72
C GLY A 165 14.64 -15.76 12.31
N LEU A 166 13.41 -15.61 11.81
CA LEU A 166 12.89 -14.34 11.30
C LEU A 166 12.34 -13.44 12.40
N ILE A 167 12.25 -12.15 12.08
CA ILE A 167 11.60 -11.14 12.92
C ILE A 167 10.09 -11.18 12.67
N GLY A 168 9.30 -11.21 13.75
CA GLY A 168 7.83 -11.17 13.69
C GLY A 168 7.27 -9.87 14.27
N PRO A 169 7.40 -8.72 13.59
CA PRO A 169 6.81 -7.49 14.10
C PRO A 169 5.29 -7.51 14.10
N GLY A 170 4.68 -6.76 15.02
CA GLY A 170 3.27 -6.44 14.98
C GLY A 170 2.99 -5.30 14.01
N GLY A 171 1.78 -5.29 13.41
CA GLY A 171 1.28 -4.25 12.53
C GLY A 171 -0.02 -3.61 13.05
N THR A 172 -0.44 -2.50 12.43
CA THR A 172 -1.66 -1.75 12.79
C THR A 172 -2.71 -1.76 11.69
#